data_030205850b8e87c9385415b843c5cd51
#
_entry.id   030205850b8e87c9385415b843c5cd51
#
_cell.length_a   1.000
_cell.length_b   1.000
_cell.length_c   1.000
_cell.angle_alpha   90.00
_cell.angle_beta   90.00
_cell.angle_gamma   90.00
#
_symmetry.space_group_name_H-M   'P 1'
#
loop_
_entity.id
_entity.type
_entity.pdbx_description
1 polymer ?
#
loop_
_entity_poly.entity_id
_entity_poly.type
_entity_poly.pdbx_seq_one_letter_code
_entity_poly.pdbx_strand_id
1 'polypeptide(L)'
;MTKNTKAPNFKLESTSEKIIELNKIKSKYIVLYFYPKDDTPGCTLETKDFNKLLNKFKSLDSIILGISKDSIESHKKFKKKHNIKFDLLSDEEKKSIKAYKTWGKKKFMGREFMGQIRSSFVISKGKILNEWRNVRVKDHAQEILDFIKSFKKA
;
A
#
# COMPACT_ATOMS: atom_id res chain seq x y z
N MET A 1 5.34 12.91 -7.07
CA MET A 1 5.16 12.12 -8.30
C MET A 1 3.87 12.55 -8.98
N THR A 2 3.80 12.38 -10.25
CA THR A 2 2.63 12.77 -11.04
C THR A 2 2.01 11.55 -11.72
N LYS A 3 0.77 11.70 -12.18
CA LYS A 3 0.07 10.64 -12.90
C LYS A 3 0.84 10.23 -14.15
N ASN A 4 0.79 8.96 -14.48
CA ASN A 4 1.45 8.35 -15.64
C ASN A 4 2.98 8.35 -15.59
N THR A 5 3.56 8.64 -14.42
CA THR A 5 5.00 8.48 -14.24
C THR A 5 5.34 7.01 -14.03
N LYS A 6 6.58 6.66 -14.36
CA LYS A 6 7.06 5.30 -14.12
C LYS A 6 7.06 4.99 -12.61
N ALA A 7 6.48 3.86 -12.23
CA ALA A 7 6.49 3.40 -10.86
C ALA A 7 7.88 2.82 -10.52
N PRO A 8 8.54 3.30 -9.44
CA PRO A 8 9.82 2.72 -9.02
C PRO A 8 9.69 1.24 -8.73
N ASN A 9 10.58 0.44 -9.32
CA ASN A 9 10.61 -1.00 -9.06
C ASN A 9 11.12 -1.27 -7.65
N PHE A 10 10.74 -2.42 -7.10
CA PHE A 10 11.24 -2.86 -5.81
C PHE A 10 11.27 -4.39 -5.74
N LYS A 11 12.08 -4.88 -4.79
CA LYS A 11 12.12 -6.28 -4.41
C LYS A 11 12.05 -6.33 -2.90
N LEU A 12 10.97 -6.80 -2.35
CA LEU A 12 10.73 -6.81 -0.91
C LEU A 12 10.25 -8.17 -0.41
N GLU A 13 10.67 -8.53 0.80
CA GLU A 13 10.15 -9.72 1.46
C GLU A 13 8.67 -9.55 1.75
N SER A 14 7.92 -10.63 1.60
CA SER A 14 6.48 -10.63 1.83
C SER A 14 6.08 -11.65 2.88
N THR A 15 4.86 -11.50 3.38
CA THR A 15 4.28 -12.44 4.34
C THR A 15 4.00 -13.83 3.74
N SER A 16 4.06 -13.97 2.43
CA SER A 16 3.97 -15.28 1.77
C SER A 16 5.33 -15.99 1.65
N GLU A 17 6.36 -15.46 2.32
CA GLU A 17 7.73 -15.99 2.33
C GLU A 17 8.40 -15.95 0.95
N LYS A 18 7.93 -15.08 0.09
CA LYS A 18 8.51 -14.86 -1.24
C LYS A 18 8.96 -13.41 -1.35
N ILE A 19 10.00 -13.18 -2.14
CA ILE A 19 10.38 -11.82 -2.51
C ILE A 19 9.45 -11.41 -3.64
N ILE A 20 8.77 -10.27 -3.44
CA ILE A 20 7.88 -9.72 -4.47
C ILE A 20 8.60 -8.59 -5.17
N GLU A 21 8.69 -8.69 -6.48
CA GLU A 21 9.26 -7.65 -7.34
C GLU A 21 8.14 -7.02 -8.16
N LEU A 22 8.03 -5.69 -8.08
CA LEU A 22 6.93 -4.96 -8.72
C LEU A 22 6.84 -5.28 -10.22
N ASN A 23 7.97 -5.26 -10.93
CA ASN A 23 8.00 -5.49 -12.38
C ASN A 23 7.55 -6.88 -12.81
N LYS A 24 7.47 -7.83 -11.88
CA LYS A 24 7.08 -9.21 -12.19
C LYS A 24 5.63 -9.53 -11.84
N ILE A 25 4.91 -8.58 -11.28
CA ILE A 25 3.50 -8.76 -10.95
C ILE A 25 2.67 -8.69 -12.23
N LYS A 26 1.83 -9.72 -12.43
CA LYS A 26 1.05 -9.85 -13.67
C LYS A 26 -0.35 -9.27 -13.60
N SER A 27 -0.84 -8.93 -12.42
CA SER A 27 -2.16 -8.32 -12.27
C SER A 27 -2.23 -7.00 -13.04
N LYS A 28 -3.38 -6.72 -13.62
CA LYS A 28 -3.56 -5.50 -14.43
C LYS A 28 -3.39 -4.23 -13.61
N TYR A 29 -3.92 -4.24 -12.39
CA TYR A 29 -3.79 -3.11 -11.47
C TYR A 29 -3.11 -3.56 -10.20
N ILE A 30 -2.21 -2.72 -9.69
CA ILE A 30 -1.50 -2.96 -8.43
C ILE A 30 -1.82 -1.82 -7.50
N VAL A 31 -2.41 -2.14 -6.35
CA VAL A 31 -2.67 -1.15 -5.29
C VAL A 31 -1.56 -1.28 -4.27
N LEU A 32 -0.76 -0.22 -4.13
CA LEU A 32 0.24 -0.13 -3.06
C LEU A 32 -0.27 0.86 -2.03
N TYR A 33 -0.26 0.48 -0.75
CA TYR A 33 -0.50 1.47 0.29
C TYR A 33 0.63 1.41 1.30
N PHE A 34 1.19 2.59 1.60
CA PHE A 34 2.26 2.76 2.56
C PHE A 34 1.65 3.25 3.86
N TYR A 35 1.95 2.57 4.97
CA TYR A 35 1.38 2.91 6.27
C TYR A 35 2.45 2.94 7.36
N PRO A 36 2.24 3.72 8.43
CA PRO A 36 3.28 3.94 9.44
C PRO A 36 3.71 2.74 10.25
N LYS A 37 2.77 1.94 10.77
CA LYS A 37 3.14 0.87 11.69
C LYS A 37 2.05 -0.17 11.87
N ASP A 38 2.45 -1.46 11.87
CA ASP A 38 1.53 -2.56 12.12
C ASP A 38 0.82 -2.41 13.47
N ASP A 39 -0.42 -2.87 13.50
CA ASP A 39 -1.23 -3.02 14.71
C ASP A 39 -1.47 -1.70 15.47
N THR A 40 -1.39 -0.57 14.78
CA THR A 40 -1.87 0.71 15.30
C THR A 40 -3.32 0.93 14.82
N PRO A 41 -4.14 1.74 15.53
CA PRO A 41 -5.57 1.85 15.19
C PRO A 41 -5.87 2.22 13.74
N GLY A 42 -5.23 3.26 13.22
CA GLY A 42 -5.47 3.70 11.84
C GLY A 42 -4.99 2.71 10.81
N CYS A 43 -3.80 2.13 11.01
CA CYS A 43 -3.24 1.16 10.07
C CYS A 43 -4.04 -0.15 10.07
N THR A 44 -4.53 -0.55 11.25
CA THR A 44 -5.37 -1.74 11.37
C THR A 44 -6.68 -1.54 10.63
N LEU A 45 -7.32 -0.39 10.81
CA LEU A 45 -8.59 -0.09 10.11
C LEU A 45 -8.38 -0.07 8.60
N GLU A 46 -7.35 0.61 8.12
CA GLU A 46 -7.04 0.68 6.69
C GLU A 46 -6.85 -0.71 6.09
N THR A 47 -6.03 -1.52 6.74
CA THR A 47 -5.72 -2.88 6.27
C THR A 47 -6.98 -3.75 6.26
N LYS A 48 -7.81 -3.67 7.32
CA LYS A 48 -9.07 -4.41 7.38
C LYS A 48 -10.07 -3.95 6.32
N ASP A 49 -10.10 -2.66 6.02
CA ASP A 49 -10.98 -2.13 4.98
C ASP A 49 -10.60 -2.68 3.60
N PHE A 50 -9.30 -2.70 3.27
CA PHE A 50 -8.84 -3.33 2.04
C PHE A 50 -9.17 -4.83 2.02
N ASN A 51 -9.00 -5.50 3.15
CA ASN A 51 -9.27 -6.93 3.24
C ASN A 51 -10.75 -7.26 2.99
N LYS A 52 -11.66 -6.43 3.50
CA LYS A 52 -13.10 -6.59 3.24
C LYS A 52 -13.44 -6.48 1.76
N LEU A 53 -12.74 -5.64 1.03
CA LEU A 53 -13.00 -5.38 -0.38
C LEU A 53 -12.15 -6.25 -1.31
N LEU A 54 -11.34 -7.16 -0.77
CA LEU A 54 -10.35 -7.91 -1.54
C LEU A 54 -10.97 -8.64 -2.74
N ASN A 55 -12.09 -9.32 -2.56
CA ASN A 55 -12.72 -10.04 -3.66
C ASN A 55 -13.20 -9.11 -4.77
N LYS A 56 -13.64 -7.91 -4.41
CA LYS A 56 -14.03 -6.90 -5.40
C LYS A 56 -12.82 -6.40 -6.18
N PHE A 57 -11.68 -6.20 -5.51
CA PHE A 57 -10.43 -5.86 -6.20
C PHE A 57 -9.99 -6.99 -7.12
N LYS A 58 -10.05 -8.23 -6.66
CA LYS A 58 -9.69 -9.39 -7.49
C LYS A 58 -10.55 -9.49 -8.74
N SER A 59 -11.84 -9.18 -8.64
CA SER A 59 -12.74 -9.20 -9.80
C SER A 59 -12.35 -8.14 -10.84
N LEU A 60 -11.55 -7.15 -10.48
CA LEU A 60 -11.03 -6.12 -11.38
C LEU A 60 -9.57 -6.39 -11.77
N ASP A 61 -9.11 -7.63 -11.61
CA ASP A 61 -7.72 -8.03 -11.86
C ASP A 61 -6.73 -7.13 -11.12
N SER A 62 -7.00 -6.86 -9.85
CA SER A 62 -6.21 -5.99 -9.00
C SER A 62 -5.63 -6.76 -7.82
N ILE A 63 -4.37 -6.48 -7.49
CA ILE A 63 -3.69 -7.02 -6.32
C ILE A 63 -3.46 -5.89 -5.31
N ILE A 64 -3.54 -6.20 -4.03
CA ILE A 64 -3.29 -5.23 -2.95
C ILE A 64 -2.03 -5.62 -2.21
N LEU A 65 -1.14 -4.67 -2.00
CA LEU A 65 0.10 -4.86 -1.24
C LEU A 65 0.25 -3.72 -0.25
N GLY A 66 0.38 -4.07 1.03
CA GLY A 66 0.67 -3.08 2.09
C GLY A 66 2.16 -3.05 2.34
N ILE A 67 2.74 -1.87 2.51
CA ILE A 67 4.16 -1.68 2.72
C ILE A 67 4.41 -0.80 3.94
N SER A 68 5.28 -1.25 4.82
CA SER A 68 5.77 -0.41 5.92
C SER A 68 7.21 -0.79 6.26
N LYS A 69 7.82 -0.03 7.18
CA LYS A 69 9.19 -0.31 7.63
C LYS A 69 9.25 -1.42 8.69
N ASP A 70 8.11 -1.96 9.08
CA ASP A 70 8.07 -3.05 10.06
C ASP A 70 8.76 -4.30 9.54
N SER A 71 9.24 -5.15 10.46
CA SER A 71 9.87 -6.42 10.10
C SER A 71 8.87 -7.40 9.52
N ILE A 72 9.37 -8.42 8.83
CA ILE A 72 8.51 -9.46 8.29
C ILE A 72 7.82 -10.25 9.41
N GLU A 73 8.48 -10.41 10.55
CA GLU A 73 7.88 -11.06 11.73
C GLU A 73 6.69 -10.27 12.24
N SER A 74 6.82 -8.94 12.32
CA SER A 74 5.73 -8.04 12.70
C SER A 74 4.56 -8.16 11.73
N HIS A 75 4.85 -8.14 10.43
CA HIS A 75 3.82 -8.28 9.39
C HIS A 75 3.09 -9.61 9.47
N LYS A 76 3.81 -10.70 9.72
CA LYS A 76 3.18 -12.03 9.86
C LYS A 76 2.24 -12.08 11.04
N LYS A 77 2.64 -11.51 12.19
CA LYS A 77 1.77 -11.43 13.37
C LYS A 77 0.52 -10.60 13.10
N PHE A 78 0.70 -9.45 12.48
CA PHE A 78 -0.39 -8.54 12.16
C PHE A 78 -1.38 -9.21 11.20
N LYS A 79 -0.88 -9.83 10.14
CA LYS A 79 -1.68 -10.54 9.16
C LYS A 79 -2.51 -11.66 9.81
N LYS A 80 -1.88 -12.45 10.66
CA LYS A 80 -2.54 -13.55 11.36
C LYS A 80 -3.60 -13.05 12.33
N LYS A 81 -3.25 -12.03 13.12
CA LYS A 81 -4.15 -11.46 14.15
C LYS A 81 -5.45 -10.97 13.53
N HIS A 82 -5.40 -10.35 12.38
CA HIS A 82 -6.58 -9.74 11.74
C HIS A 82 -7.07 -10.51 10.52
N ASN A 83 -6.54 -11.71 10.29
CA ASN A 83 -6.97 -12.60 9.20
C ASN A 83 -6.91 -11.91 7.83
N ILE A 84 -5.81 -11.21 7.58
CA ILE A 84 -5.60 -10.49 6.32
C ILE A 84 -5.23 -11.47 5.21
N LYS A 85 -5.87 -11.36 4.06
CA LYS A 85 -5.74 -12.34 2.96
C LYS A 85 -4.84 -11.87 1.81
N PHE A 86 -4.18 -10.74 1.95
CA PHE A 86 -3.21 -10.26 0.96
C PHE A 86 -1.85 -10.08 1.61
N ASP A 87 -0.81 -9.87 0.80
CA ASP A 87 0.55 -9.79 1.32
C ASP A 87 0.91 -8.42 1.85
N LEU A 88 1.65 -8.43 2.95
CA LEU A 88 2.31 -7.26 3.50
C LEU A 88 3.80 -7.37 3.20
N LEU A 89 4.40 -6.28 2.78
CA LEU A 89 5.80 -6.23 2.37
C LEU A 89 6.62 -5.44 3.39
N SER A 90 7.80 -5.95 3.71
CA SER A 90 8.70 -5.32 4.68
C SER A 90 9.77 -4.49 3.96
N ASP A 91 9.84 -3.20 4.29
CA ASP A 91 10.81 -2.25 3.74
C ASP A 91 11.62 -1.61 4.87
N GLU A 92 12.32 -2.43 5.65
CA GLU A 92 13.05 -1.96 6.83
C GLU A 92 14.10 -0.91 6.50
N GLU A 93 14.72 -1.00 5.33
CA GLU A 93 15.71 -0.02 4.88
C GLU A 93 15.10 1.23 4.27
N LYS A 94 13.79 1.29 4.13
CA LYS A 94 13.02 2.42 3.59
C LYS A 94 13.37 2.77 2.14
N LYS A 95 13.89 1.83 1.38
CA LYS A 95 14.25 2.07 -0.03
C LYS A 95 13.04 2.42 -0.88
N SER A 96 12.00 1.60 -0.80
CA SER A 96 10.76 1.84 -1.55
C SER A 96 9.99 3.03 -0.99
N ILE A 97 9.94 3.14 0.33
CA ILE A 97 9.31 4.26 1.02
C ILE A 97 9.88 5.59 0.50
N LYS A 98 11.20 5.69 0.40
CA LYS A 98 11.86 6.90 -0.10
C LYS A 98 11.72 7.07 -1.61
N ALA A 99 11.80 5.96 -2.36
CA ALA A 99 11.64 6.01 -3.82
C ALA A 99 10.27 6.54 -4.22
N TYR A 100 9.23 6.18 -3.46
CA TYR A 100 7.88 6.68 -3.70
C TYR A 100 7.61 8.02 -3.00
N LYS A 101 8.63 8.59 -2.34
CA LYS A 101 8.58 9.91 -1.68
C LYS A 101 7.48 9.99 -0.62
N THR A 102 7.36 8.91 0.17
CA THR A 102 6.35 8.83 1.23
C THR A 102 6.94 9.03 2.63
N TRP A 103 8.23 9.31 2.75
CA TRP A 103 8.89 9.63 4.01
C TRP A 103 9.07 11.14 4.08
N GLY A 104 8.48 11.76 5.08
CA GLY A 104 8.49 13.21 5.16
C GLY A 104 8.14 13.76 6.53
N LYS A 105 8.02 15.07 6.62
CA LYS A 105 7.69 15.75 7.88
C LYS A 105 6.23 15.49 8.25
N LYS A 106 6.05 15.14 9.53
CA LYS A 106 4.73 14.96 10.14
C LYS A 106 4.65 15.83 11.38
N LYS A 107 3.44 16.30 11.69
CA LYS A 107 3.15 17.02 12.93
C LYS A 107 2.21 16.19 13.78
N PHE A 108 2.53 16.07 15.06
CA PHE A 108 1.65 15.45 16.03
C PHE A 108 1.82 16.13 17.38
N MET A 109 0.72 16.65 17.92
CA MET A 109 0.69 17.35 19.22
C MET A 109 1.75 18.47 19.31
N GLY A 110 1.86 19.27 18.25
CA GLY A 110 2.80 20.40 18.20
C GLY A 110 4.26 20.04 17.91
N ARG A 111 4.57 18.79 17.73
CA ARG A 111 5.93 18.32 17.40
C ARG A 111 6.03 17.97 15.92
N GLU A 112 7.14 18.38 15.30
CA GLU A 112 7.49 17.95 13.96
C GLU A 112 8.48 16.78 14.04
N PHE A 113 8.30 15.79 13.19
CA PHE A 113 9.22 14.65 13.09
C PHE A 113 9.18 14.07 11.70
N MET A 114 10.21 13.33 11.33
CA MET A 114 10.22 12.59 10.06
C MET A 114 9.54 11.25 10.25
N GLY A 115 8.66 10.89 9.33
CA GLY A 115 7.93 9.64 9.42
C GLY A 115 7.25 9.26 8.12
N GLN A 116 6.59 8.12 8.16
CA GLN A 116 5.83 7.60 7.03
C GLN A 116 4.56 8.42 6.83
N ILE A 117 4.42 9.00 5.67
CA ILE A 117 3.18 9.67 5.25
C ILE A 117 2.29 8.59 4.63
N ARG A 118 1.11 8.39 5.21
CA ARG A 118 0.16 7.42 4.69
C ARG A 118 -0.20 7.76 3.26
N SER A 119 0.10 6.87 2.34
CA SER A 119 -0.03 7.13 0.91
C SER A 119 -0.45 5.88 0.17
N SER A 120 -1.18 6.04 -0.92
CA SER A 120 -1.58 4.91 -1.77
C SER A 120 -1.35 5.23 -3.23
N PHE A 121 -1.09 4.20 -4.00
CA PHE A 121 -0.81 4.31 -5.43
C PHE A 121 -1.55 3.21 -6.18
N VAL A 122 -2.11 3.54 -7.33
CA VAL A 122 -2.62 2.55 -8.27
C VAL A 122 -1.69 2.53 -9.47
N ILE A 123 -1.16 1.35 -9.77
CA ILE A 123 -0.15 1.15 -10.81
C ILE A 123 -0.71 0.19 -11.86
N SER A 124 -0.46 0.48 -13.12
CA SER A 124 -0.78 -0.44 -14.23
C SER A 124 0.30 -0.31 -15.30
N LYS A 125 0.76 -1.46 -15.79
CA LYS A 125 1.79 -1.50 -16.85
C LYS A 125 3.03 -0.69 -16.51
N GLY A 126 3.45 -0.74 -15.25
CA GLY A 126 4.64 -0.05 -14.76
C GLY A 126 4.49 1.45 -14.54
N LYS A 127 3.28 2.00 -14.69
CA LYS A 127 3.03 3.43 -14.51
C LYS A 127 2.04 3.70 -13.38
N ILE A 128 2.25 4.82 -12.67
CA ILE A 128 1.34 5.26 -11.62
C ILE A 128 0.15 5.94 -12.29
N LEU A 129 -1.04 5.37 -12.11
CA LEU A 129 -2.28 5.92 -12.65
C LEU A 129 -2.82 7.04 -11.77
N ASN A 130 -2.70 6.87 -10.46
CA ASN A 130 -3.11 7.88 -9.50
C ASN A 130 -2.41 7.66 -8.18
N GLU A 131 -2.31 8.72 -7.38
CA GLU A 131 -1.72 8.67 -6.05
C GLU A 131 -2.56 9.48 -5.07
N TRP A 132 -2.55 9.04 -3.81
CA TRP A 132 -3.21 9.70 -2.70
C TRP A 132 -2.19 9.88 -1.59
N ARG A 133 -2.02 11.11 -1.11
CA ARG A 133 -1.06 11.42 -0.04
C ARG A 133 -1.78 12.00 1.16
N ASN A 134 -1.17 11.87 2.34
CA ASN A 134 -1.79 12.28 3.59
C ASN A 134 -3.20 11.68 3.73
N VAL A 135 -3.27 10.37 3.49
CA VAL A 135 -4.53 9.63 3.41
C VAL A 135 -5.24 9.63 4.76
N ARG A 136 -6.54 9.90 4.72
CA ARG A 136 -7.46 9.63 5.83
C ARG A 136 -8.07 8.26 5.58
N VAL A 137 -8.05 7.42 6.60
CA VAL A 137 -8.41 6.00 6.45
C VAL A 137 -9.88 5.81 6.07
N LYS A 138 -10.77 6.63 6.63
CA LYS A 138 -12.21 6.48 6.40
C LYS A 138 -12.54 6.48 4.90
N ASP A 139 -13.20 5.41 4.45
CA ASP A 139 -13.66 5.23 3.07
C ASP A 139 -12.55 5.24 2.00
N HIS A 140 -11.28 5.19 2.41
CA HIS A 140 -10.17 5.26 1.46
C HIS A 140 -10.08 4.02 0.57
N ALA A 141 -10.22 2.82 1.14
CA ALA A 141 -10.17 1.59 0.34
C ALA A 141 -11.30 1.58 -0.72
N GLN A 142 -12.48 2.04 -0.35
CA GLN A 142 -13.60 2.16 -1.29
C GLN A 142 -13.30 3.19 -2.38
N GLU A 143 -12.67 4.30 -2.02
CA GLU A 143 -12.27 5.34 -2.97
C GLU A 143 -11.35 4.78 -4.04
N ILE A 144 -10.38 3.96 -3.65
CA ILE A 144 -9.46 3.33 -4.61
C ILE A 144 -10.20 2.33 -5.49
N LEU A 145 -11.08 1.53 -4.91
CA LEU A 145 -11.89 0.58 -5.68
C LEU A 145 -12.71 1.31 -6.73
N ASP A 146 -13.36 2.41 -6.34
CA ASP A 146 -14.17 3.23 -7.25
C ASP A 146 -13.31 3.85 -8.37
N PHE A 147 -12.10 4.28 -8.04
CA PHE A 147 -11.15 4.79 -9.04
C PHE A 147 -10.86 3.72 -10.11
N ILE A 148 -10.54 2.50 -9.70
CA ILE A 148 -10.21 1.42 -10.63
C ILE A 148 -11.43 1.09 -11.50
N LYS A 149 -12.63 1.04 -10.92
CA LYS A 149 -13.86 0.81 -11.68
C LYS A 149 -14.08 1.87 -12.75
N SER A 150 -13.90 3.15 -12.38
CA SER A 150 -14.06 4.26 -13.31
C SER A 150 -13.00 4.24 -14.41
N PHE A 151 -11.76 3.96 -14.04
CA PHE A 151 -10.64 3.90 -14.98
C PHE A 151 -10.86 2.77 -16.00
N LYS A 152 -11.32 1.61 -15.54
CA LYS A 152 -11.56 0.46 -16.41
C LYS A 152 -12.66 0.71 -17.45
N LYS A 153 -13.65 1.54 -17.09
CA LYS A 153 -14.75 1.90 -17.99
C LYS A 153 -14.38 2.96 -19.03
N ALA A 154 -13.32 3.72 -18.74
CA ALA A 154 -12.91 4.81 -19.60
C ALA A 154 -12.24 4.34 -20.90
#